data_dc26a4403b42aca726e781f567e331e3
#
_entry.id   dc26a4403b42aca726e781f567e331e3
#
_cell.length_a   1.000
_cell.length_b   1.000
_cell.length_c   1.000
_cell.angle_alpha   90.00
_cell.angle_beta   90.00
_cell.angle_gamma   90.00
#
_symmetry.space_group_name_H-M   'P 1'
#
loop_
_entity.id
_entity.type
_entity.pdbx_description
1 polymer ?
#
loop_
_entity_poly.entity_id
_entity_poly.type
_entity_poly.pdbx_seq_one_letter_code
_entity_poly.pdbx_strand_id
1 'polypeptide(L)'
;YTVIGAGKERDDSHEAVLGRDRQPLAHLQKFYEQTEARGVAWGGFKFMIGHNLKVLQMLAADPDITIIYIWRENRLAQVASLIKASDTKNWAQTRRNDHVTRKVRATPRQISHRWHEYATFDHLVSQWLAPLSNPKVTYEYRELFQPGFEQKLCDFLGISYDKKMKSPLVKQSSNTIEERFEEPAPIRYYFHQLGLGHWLEDEL
;
A
#
# COMPACT_ATOMS: atom_id res chain seq x y z
N TYR A 1 9.99 -1.82 4.60
CA TYR A 1 11.26 -2.44 4.21
C TYR A 1 10.98 -3.87 3.79
N THR A 2 10.86 -4.08 2.51
CA THR A 2 10.63 -5.42 2.04
C THR A 2 11.98 -5.99 1.66
N VAL A 3 12.36 -6.99 2.35
CA VAL A 3 13.45 -7.85 1.96
C VAL A 3 12.97 -8.71 0.80
N ILE A 4 13.86 -9.02 -0.13
CA ILE A 4 13.60 -9.93 -1.22
C ILE A 4 13.23 -11.29 -0.61
N GLY A 5 12.08 -11.77 -0.94
CA GLY A 5 11.53 -13.04 -0.48
C GLY A 5 10.03 -12.92 -0.22
N ALA A 6 9.25 -13.83 -0.75
CA ALA A 6 7.84 -13.95 -0.45
C ALA A 6 7.64 -14.95 0.68
N GLY A 7 7.02 -14.54 1.76
CA GLY A 7 6.60 -15.45 2.82
C GLY A 7 7.74 -15.88 3.77
N LYS A 8 8.02 -17.18 3.82
CA LYS A 8 8.92 -17.78 4.82
C LYS A 8 10.42 -17.52 4.62
N GLU A 9 10.80 -16.95 3.47
CA GLU A 9 12.22 -16.71 3.10
C GLU A 9 12.67 -15.28 3.43
N ARG A 10 11.90 -14.56 4.22
CA ARG A 10 12.23 -13.19 4.62
C ARG A 10 13.42 -13.22 5.59
N ASP A 11 14.51 -12.58 5.20
CA ASP A 11 15.66 -12.35 6.07
C ASP A 11 15.65 -10.91 6.61
N ASP A 12 15.35 -10.78 7.88
CA ASP A 12 15.35 -9.52 8.63
C ASP A 12 16.59 -9.37 9.53
N SER A 13 17.63 -10.18 9.32
CA SER A 13 18.86 -10.10 10.08
C SER A 13 19.52 -8.72 9.94
N HIS A 14 20.29 -8.33 10.92
CA HIS A 14 21.04 -7.08 10.88
C HIS A 14 21.94 -6.99 9.63
N GLU A 15 22.55 -8.08 9.25
CA GLU A 15 23.44 -8.19 8.10
C GLU A 15 22.69 -8.02 6.78
N ALA A 16 21.51 -8.62 6.64
CA ALA A 16 20.66 -8.46 5.45
C ALA A 16 20.19 -7.00 5.29
N VAL A 17 19.76 -6.37 6.39
CA VAL A 17 19.36 -4.97 6.41
C VAL A 17 20.53 -4.06 6.05
N LEU A 18 21.69 -4.26 6.67
CA LEU A 18 22.91 -3.49 6.42
C LEU A 18 23.40 -3.65 4.96
N GLY A 19 23.39 -4.88 4.45
CA GLY A 19 23.76 -5.18 3.06
C GLY A 19 22.88 -4.44 2.06
N ARG A 20 21.56 -4.48 2.27
CA ARG A 20 20.58 -3.74 1.47
C ARG A 20 20.83 -2.22 1.53
N ASP A 21 21.06 -1.66 2.69
CA ASP A 21 21.22 -0.21 2.85
C ASP A 21 22.55 0.30 2.28
N ARG A 22 23.61 -0.52 2.33
CA ARG A 22 24.91 -0.21 1.69
C ARG A 22 24.84 -0.31 0.16
N GLN A 23 24.15 -1.30 -0.37
CA GLN A 23 24.11 -1.62 -1.80
C GLN A 23 22.65 -1.84 -2.30
N PRO A 24 21.77 -0.83 -2.22
CA PRO A 24 20.36 -0.99 -2.51
C PRO A 24 20.09 -1.38 -3.97
N LEU A 25 20.90 -0.90 -4.92
CA LEU A 25 20.74 -1.24 -6.33
C LEU A 25 21.18 -2.67 -6.62
N ALA A 26 22.27 -3.14 -6.03
CA ALA A 26 22.68 -4.55 -6.15
C ALA A 26 21.65 -5.50 -5.53
N HIS A 27 21.02 -5.08 -4.42
CA HIS A 27 19.93 -5.83 -3.81
C HIS A 27 18.71 -5.94 -4.74
N LEU A 28 18.36 -4.85 -5.44
CA LEU A 28 17.28 -4.85 -6.42
C LEU A 28 17.65 -5.68 -7.67
N GLN A 29 18.87 -5.58 -8.15
CA GLN A 29 19.36 -6.39 -9.27
C GLN A 29 19.21 -7.89 -8.98
N LYS A 30 19.56 -8.32 -7.78
CA LYS A 30 19.38 -9.71 -7.34
C LYS A 30 17.90 -10.15 -7.36
N PHE A 31 16.98 -9.24 -7.06
CA PHE A 31 15.54 -9.52 -7.19
C PHE A 31 15.17 -9.79 -8.66
N TYR A 32 15.63 -8.98 -9.61
CA TYR A 32 15.35 -9.20 -11.02
C TYR A 32 15.95 -10.50 -11.55
N GLU A 33 17.20 -10.81 -11.20
CA GLU A 33 17.86 -12.08 -11.55
C GLU A 33 17.08 -13.31 -11.03
N GLN A 34 16.56 -13.23 -9.80
CA GLN A 34 15.72 -14.29 -9.24
C GLN A 34 14.36 -14.41 -9.96
N THR A 35 13.81 -13.31 -10.41
CA THR A 35 12.57 -13.29 -11.18
C THR A 35 12.77 -13.91 -12.55
N GLU A 36 13.84 -13.55 -13.24
CA GLU A 36 14.23 -14.10 -14.53
C GLU A 36 14.50 -15.61 -14.45
N ALA A 37 15.26 -16.04 -13.42
CA ALA A 37 15.56 -17.46 -13.18
C ALA A 37 14.30 -18.33 -12.95
N ARG A 38 13.19 -17.72 -12.53
CA ARG A 38 11.87 -18.39 -12.41
C ARG A 38 11.10 -18.48 -13.74
N GLY A 39 11.60 -17.88 -14.80
CA GLY A 39 10.96 -17.85 -16.11
C GLY A 39 9.64 -17.10 -16.15
N VAL A 40 9.39 -16.16 -15.24
CA VAL A 40 8.18 -15.33 -15.22
C VAL A 40 8.39 -14.07 -16.05
N ALA A 41 7.39 -13.69 -16.85
CA ALA A 41 7.47 -12.54 -17.73
C ALA A 41 7.48 -11.19 -16.97
N TRP A 42 6.89 -11.15 -15.77
CA TRP A 42 6.79 -9.95 -14.95
C TRP A 42 7.24 -10.21 -13.51
N GLY A 43 8.12 -9.36 -13.02
CA GLY A 43 8.49 -9.30 -11.63
C GLY A 43 8.18 -7.93 -11.05
N GLY A 44 7.52 -7.88 -9.91
CA GLY A 44 7.17 -6.62 -9.27
C GLY A 44 7.40 -6.64 -7.77
N PHE A 45 7.58 -5.46 -7.20
CA PHE A 45 7.72 -5.29 -5.76
C PHE A 45 6.99 -4.05 -5.29
N LYS A 46 6.61 -4.06 -4.02
CA LYS A 46 6.00 -2.90 -3.38
C LYS A 46 7.08 -1.92 -2.95
N PHE A 47 7.02 -0.71 -3.46
CA PHE A 47 7.83 0.40 -3.00
C PHE A 47 6.96 1.41 -2.25
N MET A 48 7.44 1.89 -1.11
CA MET A 48 6.77 2.96 -0.35
C MET A 48 7.70 4.15 -0.26
N ILE A 49 7.13 5.35 -0.27
CA ILE A 49 7.90 6.57 -0.07
C ILE A 49 8.69 6.49 1.24
N GLY A 50 9.95 6.92 1.21
CA GLY A 50 10.86 6.80 2.35
C GLY A 50 11.60 5.46 2.46
N HIS A 51 11.37 4.49 1.56
CA HIS A 51 12.13 3.24 1.60
C HIS A 51 13.61 3.44 1.25
N ASN A 52 13.91 3.99 0.09
CA ASN A 52 15.30 4.23 -0.33
C ASN A 52 15.36 5.23 -1.48
N LEU A 53 16.09 6.33 -1.28
CA LEU A 53 16.19 7.40 -2.27
C LEU A 53 16.92 6.96 -3.56
N LYS A 54 17.99 6.16 -3.44
CA LYS A 54 18.73 5.67 -4.62
C LYS A 54 17.88 4.78 -5.50
N VAL A 55 17.06 3.91 -4.88
CA VAL A 55 16.10 3.08 -5.61
C VAL A 55 15.03 3.96 -6.28
N LEU A 56 14.49 4.95 -5.57
CA LEU A 56 13.52 5.88 -6.15
C LEU A 56 14.07 6.60 -7.39
N GLN A 57 15.31 7.06 -7.32
CA GLN A 57 16.00 7.71 -8.45
C GLN A 57 16.22 6.75 -9.63
N MET A 58 16.59 5.51 -9.35
CA MET A 58 16.74 4.49 -10.38
C MET A 58 15.40 4.16 -11.05
N LEU A 59 14.31 3.99 -10.29
CA LEU A 59 12.96 3.78 -10.83
C LEU A 59 12.53 4.89 -11.79
N ALA A 60 12.94 6.13 -11.51
CA ALA A 60 12.65 7.28 -12.38
C ALA A 60 13.53 7.33 -13.64
N ALA A 61 14.75 6.80 -13.55
CA ALA A 61 15.72 6.84 -14.65
C ALA A 61 15.56 5.70 -15.67
N ASP A 62 14.88 4.62 -15.30
CA ASP A 62 14.70 3.44 -16.14
C ASP A 62 13.28 3.42 -16.75
N PRO A 63 13.13 3.77 -18.04
CA PRO A 63 11.82 3.86 -18.68
C PRO A 63 11.13 2.51 -18.88
N ASP A 64 11.85 1.39 -18.75
CA ASP A 64 11.28 0.05 -18.89
C ASP A 64 10.51 -0.40 -17.64
N ILE A 65 10.67 0.33 -16.53
CA ILE A 65 9.94 0.06 -15.29
C ILE A 65 8.52 0.61 -15.38
N THR A 66 7.55 -0.29 -15.27
CA THR A 66 6.13 0.08 -15.16
C THR A 66 5.76 0.42 -13.73
N ILE A 67 5.11 1.57 -13.54
CA ILE A 67 4.75 2.08 -12.23
C ILE A 67 3.23 2.03 -12.03
N ILE A 68 2.81 1.31 -11.00
CA ILE A 68 1.42 1.28 -10.54
C ILE A 68 1.36 2.04 -9.22
N TYR A 69 0.70 3.20 -9.24
CA TYR A 69 0.51 4.00 -8.03
C TYR A 69 -0.89 3.78 -7.47
N ILE A 70 -0.97 3.39 -6.21
CA ILE A 70 -2.23 3.19 -5.50
C ILE A 70 -2.30 4.23 -4.39
N TRP A 71 -3.33 5.07 -4.45
CA TRP A 71 -3.64 6.06 -3.43
C TRP A 71 -5.02 5.77 -2.82
N ARG A 72 -5.34 6.42 -1.73
CA ARG A 72 -6.61 6.21 -1.04
C ARG A 72 -7.23 7.56 -0.69
N GLU A 73 -8.41 7.83 -1.22
CA GLU A 73 -9.14 9.08 -0.99
C GLU A 73 -9.54 9.20 0.49
N ASN A 74 -10.18 8.17 1.05
CA ASN A 74 -10.57 8.16 2.45
C ASN A 74 -9.34 7.98 3.38
N ARG A 75 -8.77 9.13 3.79
CA ARG A 75 -7.59 9.16 4.67
C ARG A 75 -7.90 8.69 6.09
N LEU A 76 -9.13 8.89 6.56
CA LEU A 76 -9.55 8.38 7.87
C LEU A 76 -9.46 6.85 7.90
N ALA A 77 -9.97 6.20 6.84
CA ALA A 77 -9.87 4.76 6.69
C ALA A 77 -8.42 4.25 6.62
N GLN A 78 -7.55 5.00 5.92
CA GLN A 78 -6.12 4.69 5.81
C GLN A 78 -5.43 4.77 7.17
N VAL A 79 -5.65 5.85 7.91
CA VAL A 79 -5.05 6.08 9.23
C VAL A 79 -5.54 5.05 10.24
N ALA A 80 -6.85 4.76 10.28
CA ALA A 80 -7.39 3.73 11.15
C ALA A 80 -6.75 2.36 10.90
N SER A 81 -6.58 1.99 9.63
CA SER A 81 -5.92 0.74 9.25
C SER A 81 -4.46 0.69 9.67
N LEU A 82 -3.73 1.80 9.54
CA LEU A 82 -2.32 1.90 9.96
C LEU A 82 -2.17 1.74 11.47
N ILE A 83 -2.97 2.48 12.26
CA ILE A 83 -2.91 2.41 13.73
C ILE A 83 -3.20 0.98 14.17
N LYS A 84 -4.28 0.37 13.64
CA LYS A 84 -4.62 -1.01 13.94
C LYS A 84 -3.48 -1.98 13.62
N ALA A 85 -2.87 -1.88 12.43
CA ALA A 85 -1.77 -2.75 12.03
C ALA A 85 -0.53 -2.56 12.89
N SER A 86 -0.24 -1.31 13.31
CA SER A 86 0.88 -1.00 14.20
C SER A 86 0.68 -1.56 15.61
N ASP A 87 -0.55 -1.51 16.13
CA ASP A 87 -0.88 -2.01 17.47
C ASP A 87 -0.94 -3.54 17.52
N THR A 88 -1.52 -4.16 16.50
CA THR A 88 -1.68 -5.62 16.45
C THR A 88 -0.48 -6.34 15.87
N LYS A 89 0.46 -5.61 15.23
CA LYS A 89 1.57 -6.16 14.41
C LYS A 89 1.10 -7.05 13.26
N ASN A 90 -0.18 -6.99 12.92
CA ASN A 90 -0.79 -7.75 11.83
C ASN A 90 -1.01 -6.84 10.60
N TRP A 91 -0.09 -6.93 9.63
CA TRP A 91 -0.09 -6.13 8.41
C TRP A 91 -0.83 -6.78 7.24
N ALA A 92 -1.11 -8.08 7.33
CA ALA A 92 -1.79 -8.83 6.29
C ALA A 92 -2.56 -10.00 6.90
N GLN A 93 -3.75 -10.25 6.40
CA GLN A 93 -4.61 -11.34 6.85
C GLN A 93 -5.09 -12.16 5.67
N THR A 94 -4.96 -13.49 5.78
CA THR A 94 -5.36 -14.44 4.74
C THR A 94 -6.57 -15.30 5.13
N ARG A 95 -6.97 -15.28 6.42
CA ARG A 95 -8.09 -16.08 6.95
C ARG A 95 -9.13 -15.18 7.61
N ARG A 96 -10.41 -15.38 7.27
CA ARG A 96 -11.52 -14.63 7.88
C ARG A 96 -11.69 -14.89 9.37
N ASN A 97 -11.38 -16.09 9.83
CA ASN A 97 -11.58 -16.51 11.23
C ASN A 97 -10.55 -15.95 12.21
N ASP A 98 -9.44 -15.38 11.71
CA ASP A 98 -8.42 -14.75 12.53
C ASP A 98 -8.73 -13.26 12.78
N HIS A 99 -9.98 -12.85 12.56
CA HIS A 99 -10.44 -11.48 12.76
C HIS A 99 -10.41 -11.09 14.23
N VAL A 100 -9.29 -10.54 14.65
CA VAL A 100 -9.31 -9.70 15.84
C VAL A 100 -9.94 -8.35 15.44
N THR A 101 -11.23 -8.20 15.69
CA THR A 101 -11.97 -6.94 15.51
C THR A 101 -11.58 -5.91 16.58
N ARG A 102 -10.28 -5.67 16.72
CA ARG A 102 -9.80 -4.66 17.65
C ARG A 102 -10.10 -3.28 17.09
N LYS A 103 -10.87 -2.51 17.85
CA LYS A 103 -11.10 -1.10 17.55
C LYS A 103 -9.83 -0.28 17.79
N VAL A 104 -9.77 0.84 17.11
CA VAL A 104 -8.64 1.77 17.18
C VAL A 104 -8.91 2.80 18.28
N ARG A 105 -7.95 2.96 19.16
CA ARG A 105 -7.95 4.09 20.10
C ARG A 105 -7.12 5.23 19.51
N ALA A 106 -7.79 6.32 19.14
CA ALA A 106 -7.14 7.49 18.58
C ALA A 106 -7.93 8.76 18.87
N THR A 107 -7.22 9.87 19.03
CA THR A 107 -7.81 11.20 19.17
C THR A 107 -7.89 11.91 17.81
N PRO A 108 -8.79 12.91 17.64
CA PRO A 108 -8.82 13.73 16.43
C PRO A 108 -7.46 14.33 16.05
N ARG A 109 -6.66 14.76 17.06
CA ARG A 109 -5.32 15.30 16.83
C ARG A 109 -4.36 14.27 16.23
N GLN A 110 -4.36 13.04 16.73
CA GLN A 110 -3.51 11.97 16.20
C GLN A 110 -3.90 11.62 14.74
N ILE A 111 -5.20 11.56 14.47
CA ILE A 111 -5.71 11.29 13.12
C ILE A 111 -5.35 12.44 12.18
N SER A 112 -5.58 13.69 12.60
CA SER A 112 -5.25 14.87 11.81
C SER A 112 -3.78 14.89 11.41
N HIS A 113 -2.87 14.65 12.35
CA HIS A 113 -1.44 14.61 12.07
C HIS A 113 -1.10 13.55 11.00
N ARG A 114 -1.60 12.32 11.16
CA ARG A 114 -1.35 11.24 10.20
C ARG A 114 -2.00 11.46 8.84
N TRP A 115 -3.22 12.01 8.85
CA TRP A 115 -3.90 12.36 7.61
C TRP A 115 -3.09 13.36 6.78
N HIS A 116 -2.64 14.47 7.39
CA HIS A 116 -1.85 15.48 6.69
C HIS A 116 -0.50 14.95 6.21
N GLU A 117 0.14 14.08 6.99
CA GLU A 117 1.36 13.38 6.57
C GLU A 117 1.12 12.56 5.28
N TYR A 118 0.07 11.74 5.23
CA TYR A 118 -0.26 10.97 4.04
C TYR A 118 -0.67 11.85 2.85
N ALA A 119 -1.46 12.88 3.09
CA ALA A 119 -1.84 13.82 2.03
C ALA A 119 -0.60 14.51 1.42
N THR A 120 0.37 14.86 2.25
CA THR A 120 1.66 15.41 1.81
C THR A 120 2.45 14.38 1.00
N PHE A 121 2.53 13.14 1.46
CA PHE A 121 3.23 12.08 0.72
C PHE A 121 2.62 11.84 -0.65
N ASP A 122 1.29 11.77 -0.74
CA ASP A 122 0.63 11.56 -2.03
C ASP A 122 0.82 12.75 -2.97
N HIS A 123 0.84 13.97 -2.44
CA HIS A 123 1.18 15.14 -3.24
C HIS A 123 2.60 15.03 -3.79
N LEU A 124 3.59 14.70 -2.95
CA LEU A 124 4.98 14.55 -3.37
C LEU A 124 5.15 13.42 -4.40
N VAL A 125 4.48 12.29 -4.19
CA VAL A 125 4.51 11.17 -5.16
C VAL A 125 3.89 11.59 -6.49
N SER A 126 2.77 12.31 -6.47
CA SER A 126 2.12 12.80 -7.69
C SER A 126 3.03 13.76 -8.47
N GLN A 127 3.70 14.68 -7.77
CA GLN A 127 4.69 15.58 -8.39
C GLN A 127 5.90 14.83 -8.96
N TRP A 128 6.37 13.80 -8.26
CA TRP A 128 7.45 12.95 -8.75
C TRP A 128 7.04 12.12 -9.98
N LEU A 129 5.83 11.57 -9.99
CA LEU A 129 5.32 10.76 -11.10
C LEU A 129 5.05 11.58 -12.35
N ALA A 130 4.61 12.82 -12.23
CA ALA A 130 4.14 13.63 -13.35
C ALA A 130 5.14 13.70 -14.51
N PRO A 131 6.43 14.02 -14.30
CA PRO A 131 7.41 14.17 -15.39
C PRO A 131 7.99 12.85 -15.92
N LEU A 132 7.72 11.70 -15.27
CA LEU A 132 8.35 10.44 -15.65
C LEU A 132 7.82 9.94 -17.00
N SER A 133 8.72 9.41 -17.83
CA SER A 133 8.40 8.75 -19.11
C SER A 133 7.96 7.28 -18.95
N ASN A 134 8.10 6.72 -17.78
CA ASN A 134 7.70 5.34 -17.45
C ASN A 134 6.25 5.06 -17.83
N PRO A 135 5.90 3.87 -18.34
CA PRO A 135 4.52 3.40 -18.35
C PRO A 135 3.97 3.46 -16.93
N LYS A 136 2.87 4.20 -16.74
CA LYS A 136 2.33 4.42 -15.40
C LYS A 136 0.82 4.48 -15.38
N VAL A 137 0.24 4.00 -14.29
CA VAL A 137 -1.19 4.08 -14.00
C VAL A 137 -1.41 4.40 -12.53
N THR A 138 -2.47 5.14 -12.24
CA THR A 138 -2.87 5.49 -10.89
C THR A 138 -4.26 4.93 -10.63
N TYR A 139 -4.41 4.24 -9.50
CA TYR A 139 -5.70 3.71 -9.05
C TYR A 139 -6.06 4.26 -7.66
N GLU A 140 -7.32 4.60 -7.47
CA GLU A 140 -7.87 4.82 -6.14
C GLU A 140 -8.14 3.46 -5.50
N TYR A 141 -7.93 3.36 -4.19
CA TYR A 141 -8.02 2.11 -3.44
C TYR A 141 -9.34 1.34 -3.65
N ARG A 142 -10.49 2.02 -3.74
CA ARG A 142 -11.80 1.40 -3.98
C ARG A 142 -11.91 0.76 -5.36
N GLU A 143 -11.16 1.26 -6.35
CA GLU A 143 -11.15 0.67 -7.70
C GLU A 143 -10.64 -0.77 -7.69
N LEU A 144 -9.75 -1.12 -6.75
CA LEU A 144 -9.21 -2.47 -6.63
C LEU A 144 -10.28 -3.53 -6.33
N PHE A 145 -11.43 -3.11 -5.83
CA PHE A 145 -12.54 -3.99 -5.45
C PHE A 145 -13.71 -3.97 -6.45
N GLN A 146 -13.58 -3.16 -7.51
CA GLN A 146 -14.60 -3.11 -8.55
C GLN A 146 -14.54 -4.35 -9.46
N PRO A 147 -15.69 -4.85 -9.92
CA PRO A 147 -15.72 -5.92 -10.89
C PRO A 147 -14.92 -5.57 -12.15
N GLY A 148 -14.06 -6.50 -12.58
CA GLY A 148 -13.24 -6.32 -13.78
C GLY A 148 -11.93 -5.56 -13.57
N PHE A 149 -11.59 -5.16 -12.33
CA PHE A 149 -10.33 -4.49 -12.02
C PHE A 149 -9.12 -5.35 -12.45
N GLU A 150 -9.14 -6.64 -12.15
CA GLU A 150 -8.04 -7.55 -12.51
C GLU A 150 -7.83 -7.61 -14.02
N GLN A 151 -8.90 -7.62 -14.82
CA GLN A 151 -8.80 -7.57 -16.29
C GLN A 151 -8.17 -6.24 -16.72
N LYS A 152 -8.66 -5.10 -16.21
CA LYS A 152 -8.13 -3.76 -16.49
C LYS A 152 -6.62 -3.66 -16.18
N LEU A 153 -6.19 -4.25 -15.07
CA LEU A 153 -4.78 -4.28 -14.69
C LEU A 153 -3.96 -5.17 -15.64
N CYS A 154 -4.48 -6.34 -16.01
CA CYS A 154 -3.83 -7.23 -16.96
C CYS A 154 -3.69 -6.58 -18.34
N ASP A 155 -4.73 -5.89 -18.82
CA ASP A 155 -4.70 -5.15 -20.08
C ASP A 155 -3.62 -4.06 -20.08
N PHE A 156 -3.51 -3.31 -18.98
CA PHE A 156 -2.45 -2.31 -18.82
C PHE A 156 -1.05 -2.92 -18.84
N LEU A 157 -0.87 -4.10 -18.24
CA LEU A 157 0.41 -4.82 -18.21
C LEU A 157 0.69 -5.62 -19.48
N GLY A 158 -0.25 -5.71 -20.42
CA GLY A 158 -0.10 -6.53 -21.63
C GLY A 158 -0.03 -8.03 -21.36
N ILE A 159 -0.69 -8.51 -20.28
CA ILE A 159 -0.72 -9.92 -19.90
C ILE A 159 -2.15 -10.49 -19.97
N SER A 160 -2.24 -11.80 -20.22
CA SER A 160 -3.54 -12.47 -20.21
C SER A 160 -4.10 -12.61 -18.79
N TYR A 161 -5.37 -12.27 -18.62
CA TYR A 161 -6.06 -12.48 -17.36
C TYR A 161 -6.27 -13.98 -17.10
N ASP A 162 -5.96 -14.43 -15.89
CA ASP A 162 -6.30 -15.77 -15.40
C ASP A 162 -7.21 -15.65 -14.18
N LYS A 163 -8.34 -16.36 -14.19
CA LYS A 163 -9.30 -16.42 -13.06
C LYS A 163 -8.68 -16.88 -11.74
N LYS A 164 -7.48 -17.48 -11.77
CA LYS A 164 -6.68 -17.85 -10.60
C LYS A 164 -5.94 -16.67 -9.98
N MET A 165 -5.82 -15.55 -10.68
CA MET A 165 -5.23 -14.32 -10.16
C MET A 165 -6.14 -13.66 -9.14
N LYS A 166 -6.16 -14.21 -7.93
CA LYS A 166 -6.95 -13.67 -6.82
C LYS A 166 -6.04 -13.34 -5.65
N SER A 167 -6.27 -12.18 -5.06
CA SER A 167 -5.59 -11.83 -3.81
C SER A 167 -6.03 -12.79 -2.70
N PRO A 168 -5.09 -13.41 -1.97
CA PRO A 168 -5.41 -14.20 -0.79
C PRO A 168 -5.75 -13.32 0.43
N LEU A 169 -5.59 -12.01 0.30
CA LEU A 169 -5.77 -11.08 1.41
C LEU A 169 -7.26 -10.80 1.66
N VAL A 170 -7.61 -10.75 2.92
CA VAL A 170 -8.97 -10.45 3.39
C VAL A 170 -8.97 -9.09 4.10
N LYS A 171 -10.02 -8.29 3.88
CA LYS A 171 -10.20 -7.01 4.58
C LYS A 171 -10.31 -7.27 6.08
N GLN A 172 -9.48 -6.56 6.86
CA GLN A 172 -9.32 -6.77 8.30
C GLN A 172 -10.24 -5.94 9.19
N SER A 173 -10.97 -4.97 8.65
CA SER A 173 -11.73 -4.00 9.42
C SER A 173 -13.16 -3.89 8.92
N SER A 174 -14.05 -3.38 9.76
CA SER A 174 -15.43 -3.04 9.37
C SER A 174 -15.43 -2.18 8.10
N ASN A 175 -16.49 -2.33 7.29
CA ASN A 175 -16.67 -1.49 6.12
C ASN A 175 -17.00 -0.06 6.54
N THR A 176 -17.88 0.11 7.50
CA THR A 176 -18.19 1.39 8.13
C THR A 176 -17.00 1.90 8.92
N ILE A 177 -16.45 3.03 8.51
CA ILE A 177 -15.18 3.55 9.05
C ILE A 177 -15.34 3.97 10.52
N GLU A 178 -16.47 4.58 10.86
CA GLU A 178 -16.74 5.00 12.22
C GLU A 178 -16.66 3.85 13.24
N GLU A 179 -17.13 2.66 12.87
CA GLU A 179 -17.11 1.48 13.73
C GLU A 179 -15.71 0.98 14.09
N ARG A 180 -14.68 1.44 13.36
CA ARG A 180 -13.29 1.08 13.61
C ARG A 180 -12.71 1.73 14.86
N PHE A 181 -13.39 2.73 15.45
CA PHE A 181 -12.90 3.48 16.61
C PHE A 181 -13.57 3.04 17.91
N GLU A 182 -12.78 3.02 19.01
CA GLU A 182 -13.31 2.76 20.36
C GLU A 182 -14.23 3.90 20.82
N GLU A 183 -13.81 5.15 20.55
CA GLU A 183 -14.55 6.36 20.88
C GLU A 183 -14.87 7.14 19.60
N PRO A 184 -15.95 6.79 18.86
CA PRO A 184 -16.23 7.40 17.58
C PRO A 184 -16.75 8.85 17.66
N ALA A 185 -17.39 9.25 18.77
CA ALA A 185 -18.06 10.55 18.86
C ALA A 185 -17.12 11.76 18.63
N PRO A 186 -15.92 11.86 19.24
CA PRO A 186 -15.01 12.96 18.95
C PRO A 186 -14.52 12.96 17.49
N ILE A 187 -14.33 11.79 16.89
CA ILE A 187 -13.91 11.63 15.50
C ILE A 187 -15.03 12.10 14.57
N ARG A 188 -16.25 11.65 14.81
CA ARG A 188 -17.45 12.05 14.06
C ARG A 188 -17.60 13.57 14.09
N TYR A 189 -17.59 14.16 15.28
CA TYR A 189 -17.71 15.63 15.42
C TYR A 189 -16.64 16.34 14.59
N TYR A 190 -15.38 15.94 14.72
CA TYR A 190 -14.26 16.56 14.02
C TYR A 190 -14.42 16.50 12.50
N PHE A 191 -14.74 15.33 11.93
CA PHE A 191 -14.87 15.19 10.48
C PHE A 191 -16.12 15.86 9.91
N HIS A 192 -17.22 15.92 10.66
CA HIS A 192 -18.38 16.73 10.25
C HIS A 192 -18.06 18.22 10.21
N GLN A 193 -17.30 18.75 11.18
CA GLN A 193 -16.88 20.16 11.17
C GLN A 193 -15.98 20.51 9.97
N LEU A 194 -15.27 19.54 9.43
CA LEU A 194 -14.45 19.69 8.23
C LEU A 194 -15.20 19.46 6.91
N GLY A 195 -16.49 19.13 6.95
CA GLY A 195 -17.25 18.75 5.75
C GLY A 195 -16.89 17.39 5.18
N LEU A 196 -16.17 16.57 5.94
CA LEU A 196 -15.66 15.23 5.56
C LEU A 196 -16.45 14.08 6.23
N GLY A 197 -17.72 14.33 6.57
CA GLY A 197 -18.57 13.32 7.23
C GLY A 197 -18.71 12.02 6.42
N HIS A 198 -18.66 12.09 5.09
CA HIS A 198 -18.69 10.94 4.20
C HIS A 198 -17.52 9.95 4.41
N TRP A 199 -16.41 10.39 5.02
CA TRP A 199 -15.29 9.50 5.37
C TRP A 199 -15.59 8.57 6.54
N LEU A 200 -16.68 8.78 7.27
CA LEU A 200 -17.12 7.95 8.40
C LEU A 200 -18.00 6.78 7.95
N GLU A 201 -18.54 6.86 6.75
CA GLU A 201 -19.47 5.92 6.15
C GLU A 201 -18.74 4.65 5.63
N ASP A 202 -19.47 3.84 4.88
CA ASP A 202 -18.94 2.63 4.26
C ASP A 202 -17.88 2.97 3.21
N GLU A 203 -16.78 2.21 3.25
CA GLU A 203 -15.66 2.45 2.35
C GLU A 203 -15.81 1.72 1.00
N LEU A 204 -16.41 0.52 1.00
CA LEU A 204 -16.56 -0.35 -0.18
C LEU A 204 -18.02 -0.70 -0.40
#